data_de59b326809cf71f893b2d3b64c65a4b
#
_entry.id   de59b326809cf71f893b2d3b64c65a4b
#
_cell.length_a   1.000
_cell.length_b   1.000
_cell.length_c   1.000
_cell.angle_alpha   90.00
_cell.angle_beta   90.00
_cell.angle_gamma   90.00
#
_symmetry.space_group_name_H-M   'P 1'
#
loop_
_entity.id
_entity.type
_entity.pdbx_description
1 polymer ?
#
loop_
_entity_poly.entity_id
_entity_poly.type
_entity_poly.pdbx_seq_one_letter_code
_entity_poly.pdbx_strand_id
1 'polypeptide(L)'
;RIQATPVFEGLNKNSLLARIVKKFPVVEDLITGEKAEKAASKEGEIEKPSGLIVSWESLQDRQEKLEDIINKQIPENSKEIGVAREYGDLRENFEFKAAKQQQAVLMRQKAELEAEISTARGTDFSEANTSIVSVGTVVNFEDLNSGNQETVTVLGAWDTDTEKGIVSYLSGMGSAMLGKSEGEEIELPTEKEGEMRTVPIKEIKAYFTPVS
;
A
#
# COMPACT_ATOMS: atom_id res chain seq x y z
N ARG A 1 -11.13 23.67 -15.95
CA ARG A 1 -10.64 25.06 -15.70
C ARG A 1 -10.20 25.76 -16.99
N ILE A 2 -9.68 25.05 -18.01
CA ILE A 2 -9.25 25.62 -19.30
C ILE A 2 -10.45 26.20 -20.06
N GLN A 3 -11.65 25.65 -19.93
CA GLN A 3 -12.87 26.11 -20.59
C GLN A 3 -13.42 27.43 -20.01
N ALA A 4 -13.03 27.81 -18.81
CA ALA A 4 -13.56 28.97 -18.08
C ALA A 4 -12.57 30.14 -17.94
N THR A 5 -11.40 30.11 -18.59
CA THR A 5 -10.36 31.11 -18.42
C THR A 5 -10.41 32.13 -19.60
N PRO A 6 -10.58 33.46 -19.33
CA PRO A 6 -10.70 34.45 -20.38
C PRO A 6 -9.42 34.66 -21.21
N VAL A 7 -8.28 34.21 -20.74
CA VAL A 7 -6.96 34.37 -21.42
C VAL A 7 -6.87 33.65 -22.77
N PHE A 8 -7.84 32.76 -23.09
CA PHE A 8 -7.84 31.96 -24.32
C PHE A 8 -8.88 32.43 -25.38
N GLU A 9 -9.39 33.66 -25.28
CA GLU A 9 -10.42 34.12 -26.21
C GLU A 9 -9.96 34.29 -27.67
N GLY A 10 -8.68 34.26 -27.96
CA GLY A 10 -8.15 34.33 -29.33
C GLY A 10 -7.64 33.00 -29.88
N LEU A 11 -7.49 31.95 -29.08
CA LEU A 11 -7.09 30.62 -29.51
C LEU A 11 -8.31 29.72 -29.64
N ASN A 12 -8.41 29.01 -30.76
CA ASN A 12 -9.46 28.02 -30.96
C ASN A 12 -9.34 26.92 -29.90
N LYS A 13 -10.10 27.05 -28.80
CA LYS A 13 -10.09 26.14 -27.63
C LYS A 13 -10.22 24.66 -28.04
N ASN A 14 -11.03 24.42 -29.09
CA ASN A 14 -11.22 23.07 -29.62
C ASN A 14 -9.96 22.50 -30.28
N SER A 15 -9.17 23.35 -30.91
CA SER A 15 -7.90 22.96 -31.54
C SER A 15 -6.82 22.63 -30.49
N LEU A 16 -6.81 23.35 -29.36
CA LEU A 16 -5.91 23.09 -28.25
C LEU A 16 -6.28 21.79 -27.51
N LEU A 17 -7.58 21.61 -27.25
CA LEU A 17 -8.11 20.40 -26.65
C LEU A 17 -7.84 19.17 -27.52
N ALA A 18 -8.04 19.26 -28.85
CA ALA A 18 -7.74 18.18 -29.79
C ALA A 18 -6.24 17.80 -29.81
N ARG A 19 -5.33 18.77 -29.63
CA ARG A 19 -3.89 18.50 -29.50
C ARG A 19 -3.51 17.85 -28.19
N ILE A 20 -4.17 18.24 -27.10
CA ILE A 20 -3.94 17.65 -25.77
C ILE A 20 -4.44 16.21 -25.76
N VAL A 21 -5.65 15.94 -26.27
CA VAL A 21 -6.22 14.59 -26.38
C VAL A 21 -5.35 13.69 -27.24
N LYS A 22 -4.83 14.17 -28.38
CA LYS A 22 -3.95 13.41 -29.26
C LYS A 22 -2.61 13.04 -28.60
N LYS A 23 -2.13 13.88 -27.67
CA LYS A 23 -0.86 13.66 -26.96
C LYS A 23 -1.03 12.86 -25.67
N PHE A 24 -2.21 12.92 -25.07
CA PHE A 24 -2.58 12.25 -23.82
C PHE A 24 -4.00 11.68 -23.91
N PRO A 25 -4.17 10.48 -24.49
CA PRO A 25 -5.50 9.86 -24.71
C PRO A 25 -6.34 9.72 -23.44
N VAL A 26 -5.70 9.58 -22.28
CA VAL A 26 -6.36 9.50 -20.96
C VAL A 26 -7.20 10.74 -20.63
N VAL A 27 -6.93 11.88 -21.27
CA VAL A 27 -7.64 13.15 -21.03
C VAL A 27 -8.96 13.22 -21.82
N GLU A 28 -9.13 12.41 -22.86
CA GLU A 28 -10.36 12.33 -23.66
C GLU A 28 -11.54 11.89 -22.80
N ASP A 29 -11.36 10.87 -21.98
CA ASP A 29 -12.38 10.32 -21.06
C ASP A 29 -12.83 11.35 -20.00
N LEU A 30 -11.95 12.30 -19.62
CA LEU A 30 -12.26 13.37 -18.67
C LEU A 30 -13.04 14.53 -19.29
N ILE A 31 -12.95 14.71 -20.61
CA ILE A 31 -13.58 15.82 -21.34
C ILE A 31 -14.95 15.42 -21.87
N THR A 32 -15.12 14.20 -22.30
CA THR A 32 -16.37 13.70 -22.92
C THR A 32 -17.42 13.22 -21.92
N GLY A 33 -17.07 13.06 -20.64
CA GLY A 33 -18.04 12.66 -19.60
C GLY A 33 -18.53 11.21 -19.71
N GLU A 34 -18.03 10.43 -20.68
CA GLU A 34 -18.48 9.04 -20.92
C GLU A 34 -18.14 8.05 -19.79
N LYS A 35 -17.31 8.45 -18.83
CA LYS A 35 -17.04 7.61 -17.64
C LYS A 35 -18.20 7.54 -16.65
N ALA A 36 -19.10 8.50 -16.66
CA ALA A 36 -20.23 8.51 -15.72
C ALA A 36 -21.30 7.43 -16.08
N GLU A 37 -21.43 7.06 -17.34
CA GLU A 37 -22.42 6.05 -17.76
C GLU A 37 -21.86 4.61 -17.75
N LYS A 38 -20.52 4.44 -17.86
CA LYS A 38 -19.90 3.11 -17.76
C LYS A 38 -19.71 2.62 -16.32
N ALA A 39 -19.76 3.52 -15.34
CA ALA A 39 -19.70 3.16 -13.92
C ALA A 39 -21.00 2.49 -13.42
N ALA A 40 -22.12 2.67 -14.11
CA ALA A 40 -23.41 2.09 -13.72
C ALA A 40 -23.65 0.66 -14.24
N SER A 41 -22.76 0.09 -15.06
CA SER A 41 -22.97 -1.23 -15.69
C SER A 41 -21.88 -2.27 -15.37
N LYS A 42 -21.00 -2.01 -14.41
CA LYS A 42 -20.00 -2.97 -13.92
C LYS A 42 -20.23 -3.30 -12.44
N GLU A 43 -21.33 -3.97 -12.15
CA GLU A 43 -21.42 -4.80 -10.94
C GLU A 43 -20.47 -6.00 -11.15
N GLY A 44 -19.34 -6.02 -10.44
CA GLY A 44 -18.47 -7.17 -10.37
C GLY A 44 -16.96 -6.96 -10.59
N GLU A 45 -16.47 -5.83 -11.08
CA GLU A 45 -15.03 -5.55 -11.05
C GLU A 45 -14.69 -4.84 -9.73
N ILE A 46 -13.96 -5.56 -8.87
CA ILE A 46 -13.30 -4.97 -7.70
C ILE A 46 -12.35 -3.89 -8.24
N GLU A 47 -12.73 -2.61 -8.10
CA GLU A 47 -11.80 -1.51 -8.35
C GLU A 47 -10.57 -1.75 -7.47
N LYS A 48 -9.42 -2.03 -8.08
CA LYS A 48 -8.17 -2.07 -7.33
C LYS A 48 -8.00 -0.67 -6.74
N PRO A 49 -8.02 -0.52 -5.42
CA PRO A 49 -7.90 0.79 -4.80
C PRO A 49 -6.61 1.45 -5.29
N SER A 50 -6.70 2.69 -5.73
CA SER A 50 -5.55 3.49 -6.15
C SER A 50 -4.74 3.90 -4.91
N GLY A 51 -3.94 2.97 -4.37
CA GLY A 51 -3.13 3.14 -3.17
C GLY A 51 -3.07 1.86 -2.34
N LEU A 52 -2.08 1.78 -1.46
CA LEU A 52 -1.93 0.68 -0.51
C LEU A 52 -2.94 0.84 0.63
N ILE A 53 -3.81 -0.16 0.83
CA ILE A 53 -4.68 -0.20 2.01
C ILE A 53 -3.85 -0.67 3.19
N VAL A 54 -3.88 0.07 4.30
CA VAL A 54 -3.13 -0.22 5.53
C VAL A 54 -3.97 0.13 6.74
N SER A 55 -3.68 -0.44 7.91
CA SER A 55 -4.30 0.01 9.16
C SER A 55 -3.84 1.42 9.53
N TRP A 56 -4.66 2.14 10.30
CA TRP A 56 -4.25 3.42 10.88
C TRP A 56 -3.02 3.28 11.78
N GLU A 57 -2.91 2.16 12.53
CA GLU A 57 -1.78 1.84 13.38
C GLU A 57 -0.48 1.73 12.58
N SER A 58 -0.45 0.89 11.55
CA SER A 58 0.71 0.72 10.68
C SER A 58 1.11 2.00 9.95
N LEU A 59 0.13 2.84 9.60
CA LEU A 59 0.38 4.14 8.99
C LEU A 59 1.03 5.11 9.98
N GLN A 60 0.51 5.17 11.20
CA GLN A 60 1.06 6.00 12.27
C GLN A 60 2.48 5.58 12.63
N ASP A 61 2.75 4.30 12.78
CA ASP A 61 4.09 3.78 13.06
C ASP A 61 5.13 4.23 12.01
N ARG A 62 4.74 4.27 10.73
CA ARG A 62 5.64 4.74 9.67
C ARG A 62 5.83 6.25 9.70
N GLN A 63 4.78 7.00 10.03
CA GLN A 63 4.88 8.45 10.23
C GLN A 63 5.80 8.79 11.39
N GLU A 64 5.67 8.10 12.53
CA GLU A 64 6.54 8.29 13.69
C GLU A 64 8.01 7.96 13.37
N LYS A 65 8.27 6.87 12.62
CA LYS A 65 9.62 6.55 12.14
C LYS A 65 10.19 7.63 11.23
N LEU A 66 9.37 8.18 10.33
CA LEU A 66 9.78 9.27 9.45
C LEU A 66 10.12 10.54 10.26
N GLU A 67 9.29 10.87 11.24
CA GLU A 67 9.53 12.01 12.14
C GLU A 67 10.80 11.83 12.96
N ASP A 68 11.09 10.64 13.49
CA ASP A 68 12.32 10.35 14.23
C ASP A 68 13.56 10.55 13.34
N ILE A 69 13.51 10.06 12.09
CA ILE A 69 14.60 10.27 11.13
C ILE A 69 14.82 11.76 10.87
N ILE A 70 13.76 12.53 10.62
CA ILE A 70 13.86 13.96 10.27
C ILE A 70 14.28 14.81 11.46
N ASN A 71 13.65 14.59 12.62
CA ASN A 71 13.77 15.50 13.76
C ASN A 71 14.92 15.13 14.71
N LYS A 72 15.41 13.87 14.65
CA LYS A 72 16.44 13.39 15.57
C LYS A 72 17.67 12.86 14.83
N GLN A 73 17.53 11.81 14.02
CA GLN A 73 18.68 11.11 13.45
C GLN A 73 19.48 11.97 12.46
N ILE A 74 18.82 12.70 11.56
CA ILE A 74 19.47 13.60 10.59
C ILE A 74 20.21 14.75 11.31
N PRO A 75 19.62 15.48 12.27
CA PRO A 75 20.33 16.49 13.05
C PRO A 75 21.51 15.95 13.86
N GLU A 76 21.37 14.77 14.48
CA GLU A 76 22.47 14.11 15.21
C GLU A 76 23.63 13.77 14.28
N ASN A 77 23.35 13.12 13.16
CA ASN A 77 24.36 12.80 12.16
C ASN A 77 25.02 14.06 11.56
N SER A 78 24.26 15.14 11.40
CA SER A 78 24.79 16.42 10.95
C SER A 78 25.82 17.00 11.92
N LYS A 79 25.61 16.85 13.24
CA LYS A 79 26.56 17.22 14.29
C LYS A 79 27.80 16.34 14.24
N GLU A 80 27.64 15.02 14.07
CA GLU A 80 28.76 14.08 13.93
C GLU A 80 29.66 14.45 12.75
N ILE A 81 29.07 14.78 11.59
CA ILE A 81 29.81 15.28 10.43
C ILE A 81 30.56 16.55 10.76
N GLY A 82 29.96 17.48 11.52
CA GLY A 82 30.58 18.70 11.98
C GLY A 82 31.80 18.42 12.82
N VAL A 83 31.65 17.60 13.87
CA VAL A 83 32.74 17.18 14.77
C VAL A 83 33.86 16.48 14.01
N ALA A 84 33.54 15.53 13.14
CA ALA A 84 34.53 14.80 12.37
C ALA A 84 35.35 15.72 11.43
N ARG A 85 34.79 16.84 10.96
CA ARG A 85 35.54 17.83 10.17
C ARG A 85 36.61 18.55 10.94
N GLU A 86 36.43 18.72 12.24
CA GLU A 86 37.40 19.43 13.10
C GLU A 86 38.69 18.63 13.33
N TYR A 87 38.67 17.32 13.10
CA TYR A 87 39.83 16.43 13.29
C TYR A 87 40.92 16.48 12.19
N GLY A 88 40.78 17.34 11.18
CA GLY A 88 41.85 17.63 10.22
C GLY A 88 41.71 16.94 8.87
N ASP A 89 42.70 16.18 8.39
CA ASP A 89 42.73 15.67 7.01
C ASP A 89 41.54 14.76 6.67
N LEU A 90 40.62 15.28 5.89
CA LEU A 90 39.36 14.59 5.50
C LEU A 90 39.58 13.36 4.59
N ARG A 91 40.78 13.21 3.98
CA ARG A 91 41.08 12.09 3.08
C ARG A 91 41.30 10.80 3.85
N GLU A 92 41.87 10.86 5.02
CA GLU A 92 42.13 9.72 5.88
C GLU A 92 41.21 9.63 7.09
N ASN A 93 40.27 10.57 7.22
CA ASN A 93 39.32 10.62 8.32
C ASN A 93 38.20 9.60 8.13
N PHE A 94 38.33 8.44 8.78
CA PHE A 94 37.33 7.35 8.72
C PHE A 94 36.01 7.74 9.37
N GLU A 95 36.01 8.54 10.43
CA GLU A 95 34.79 9.00 11.12
C GLU A 95 33.96 9.90 10.21
N PHE A 96 34.60 10.82 9.49
CA PHE A 96 33.94 11.67 8.51
C PHE A 96 33.29 10.82 7.38
N LYS A 97 34.01 9.82 6.86
CA LYS A 97 33.51 8.94 5.82
C LYS A 97 32.32 8.13 6.33
N ALA A 98 32.41 7.57 7.55
CA ALA A 98 31.31 6.81 8.15
C ALA A 98 30.07 7.68 8.38
N ALA A 99 30.23 8.89 8.94
CA ALA A 99 29.13 9.82 9.14
C ALA A 99 28.47 10.27 7.81
N LYS A 100 29.24 10.44 6.74
CA LYS A 100 28.72 10.72 5.40
C LYS A 100 27.97 9.52 4.79
N GLN A 101 28.43 8.30 5.01
CA GLN A 101 27.70 7.10 4.60
C GLN A 101 26.38 6.98 5.35
N GLN A 102 26.40 7.21 6.67
CA GLN A 102 25.18 7.22 7.48
C GLN A 102 24.17 8.27 6.98
N GLN A 103 24.65 9.48 6.62
CA GLN A 103 23.79 10.51 6.02
C GLN A 103 23.08 10.00 4.76
N ALA A 104 23.81 9.31 3.88
CA ALA A 104 23.22 8.77 2.65
C ALA A 104 22.16 7.69 2.95
N VAL A 105 22.40 6.85 3.97
CA VAL A 105 21.42 5.85 4.44
C VAL A 105 20.16 6.52 4.96
N LEU A 106 20.29 7.51 5.86
CA LEU A 106 19.15 8.23 6.43
C LEU A 106 18.33 8.97 5.36
N MET A 107 18.99 9.60 4.38
CA MET A 107 18.30 10.28 3.29
C MET A 107 17.52 9.31 2.40
N ARG A 108 18.06 8.11 2.16
CA ARG A 108 17.37 7.07 1.41
C ARG A 108 16.18 6.54 2.20
N GLN A 109 16.32 6.20 3.47
CA GLN A 109 15.24 5.73 4.33
C GLN A 109 14.11 6.76 4.44
N LYS A 110 14.47 8.05 4.59
CA LYS A 110 13.49 9.14 4.54
C LYS A 110 12.69 9.13 3.25
N ALA A 111 13.36 9.10 2.09
CA ALA A 111 12.71 9.11 0.79
C ALA A 111 11.83 7.87 0.55
N GLU A 112 12.26 6.69 1.00
CA GLU A 112 11.49 5.45 0.93
C GLU A 112 10.21 5.56 1.77
N LEU A 113 10.30 6.00 3.04
CA LEU A 113 9.14 6.18 3.91
C LEU A 113 8.18 7.25 3.40
N GLU A 114 8.69 8.39 2.88
CA GLU A 114 7.86 9.43 2.27
C GLU A 114 7.07 8.88 1.07
N ALA A 115 7.72 8.09 0.22
CA ALA A 115 7.07 7.47 -0.93
C ALA A 115 6.00 6.44 -0.51
N GLU A 116 6.30 5.57 0.45
CA GLU A 116 5.36 4.59 0.99
C GLU A 116 4.13 5.27 1.60
N ILE A 117 4.33 6.25 2.51
CA ILE A 117 3.25 6.98 3.18
C ILE A 117 2.39 7.74 2.15
N SER A 118 3.00 8.31 1.12
CA SER A 118 2.27 9.06 0.08
C SER A 118 1.27 8.21 -0.71
N THR A 119 1.51 6.90 -0.80
CA THR A 119 0.65 5.95 -1.51
C THR A 119 -0.31 5.20 -0.60
N ALA A 120 -0.14 5.31 0.71
CA ALA A 120 -0.92 4.58 1.70
C ALA A 120 -2.28 5.24 1.96
N ARG A 121 -3.29 4.39 2.16
CA ARG A 121 -4.62 4.77 2.62
C ARG A 121 -4.94 4.03 3.90
N GLY A 122 -5.02 4.76 5.02
CA GLY A 122 -5.38 4.22 6.32
C GLY A 122 -6.85 3.80 6.38
N THR A 123 -7.13 2.69 7.07
CA THR A 123 -8.47 2.18 7.33
C THR A 123 -8.53 1.50 8.69
N ASP A 124 -9.73 1.42 9.27
CA ASP A 124 -10.06 0.61 10.45
C ASP A 124 -10.69 -0.74 10.07
N PHE A 125 -10.82 -1.01 8.77
CA PHE A 125 -11.45 -2.20 8.20
C PHE A 125 -12.94 -2.39 8.55
N SER A 126 -13.62 -1.38 9.08
CA SER A 126 -15.04 -1.47 9.49
C SER A 126 -16.00 -1.70 8.32
N GLU A 127 -15.62 -1.30 7.11
CA GLU A 127 -16.41 -1.44 5.88
C GLU A 127 -16.07 -2.71 5.07
N ALA A 128 -15.44 -3.72 5.69
CA ALA A 128 -15.04 -4.93 4.98
C ALA A 128 -16.27 -5.69 4.43
N ASN A 129 -16.20 -6.06 3.15
CA ASN A 129 -17.24 -6.87 2.52
C ASN A 129 -17.05 -8.35 2.92
N THR A 130 -18.03 -8.92 3.62
CA THR A 130 -18.00 -10.31 4.08
C THR A 130 -18.67 -11.30 3.13
N SER A 131 -19.25 -10.84 2.03
CA SER A 131 -19.80 -11.74 1.00
C SER A 131 -18.69 -12.46 0.22
N ILE A 132 -17.50 -11.88 0.23
CA ILE A 132 -16.28 -12.41 -0.37
C ILE A 132 -15.10 -12.10 0.56
N VAL A 133 -14.00 -12.81 0.41
CA VAL A 133 -12.76 -12.45 1.10
C VAL A 133 -12.27 -11.10 0.59
N SER A 134 -12.24 -10.12 1.45
CA SER A 134 -11.76 -8.76 1.20
C SER A 134 -10.75 -8.34 2.25
N VAL A 135 -10.12 -7.18 2.06
CA VAL A 135 -9.25 -6.60 3.09
C VAL A 135 -10.08 -6.26 4.32
N GLY A 136 -9.70 -6.74 5.49
CA GLY A 136 -10.46 -6.60 6.73
C GLY A 136 -11.38 -7.78 7.03
N THR A 137 -11.15 -8.97 6.44
CA THR A 137 -11.92 -10.17 6.75
C THR A 137 -11.11 -11.24 7.46
N VAL A 138 -11.79 -12.01 8.28
CA VAL A 138 -11.31 -13.23 8.93
C VAL A 138 -11.87 -14.41 8.18
N VAL A 139 -11.02 -15.29 7.69
CA VAL A 139 -11.36 -16.45 6.88
C VAL A 139 -11.11 -17.71 7.67
N ASN A 140 -12.14 -18.52 7.87
CA ASN A 140 -12.04 -19.86 8.45
C ASN A 140 -12.08 -20.89 7.32
N PHE A 141 -11.13 -21.79 7.29
CA PHE A 141 -11.07 -22.90 6.34
C PHE A 141 -10.66 -24.21 7.05
N GLU A 142 -10.91 -25.31 6.39
CA GLU A 142 -10.60 -26.64 6.92
C GLU A 142 -9.62 -27.35 5.99
N ASP A 143 -8.53 -27.80 6.54
CA ASP A 143 -7.61 -28.67 5.81
C ASP A 143 -8.23 -30.05 5.65
N LEU A 144 -8.61 -30.40 4.43
CA LEU A 144 -9.27 -31.68 4.12
C LEU A 144 -8.39 -32.91 4.39
N ASN A 145 -7.07 -32.75 4.51
CA ASN A 145 -6.15 -33.87 4.77
C ASN A 145 -6.00 -34.14 6.26
N SER A 146 -5.94 -33.08 7.08
CA SER A 146 -5.77 -33.18 8.53
C SER A 146 -7.06 -33.03 9.32
N GLY A 147 -8.12 -32.48 8.73
CA GLY A 147 -9.37 -32.12 9.41
C GLY A 147 -9.22 -30.93 10.36
N ASN A 148 -8.08 -30.26 10.34
CA ASN A 148 -7.83 -29.12 11.20
C ASN A 148 -8.53 -27.86 10.64
N GLN A 149 -9.15 -27.09 11.53
CA GLN A 149 -9.66 -25.78 11.21
C GLN A 149 -8.55 -24.74 11.41
N GLU A 150 -8.37 -23.91 10.41
CA GLU A 150 -7.42 -22.81 10.43
C GLU A 150 -8.15 -21.50 10.22
N THR A 151 -7.65 -20.46 10.88
CA THR A 151 -8.19 -19.10 10.78
C THR A 151 -7.10 -18.17 10.31
N VAL A 152 -7.36 -17.42 9.25
CA VAL A 152 -6.46 -16.41 8.72
C VAL A 152 -7.21 -15.08 8.59
N THR A 153 -6.57 -14.02 9.03
CA THR A 153 -7.09 -12.66 8.92
C THR A 153 -6.37 -11.94 7.78
N VAL A 154 -7.11 -11.44 6.80
CA VAL A 154 -6.55 -10.69 5.66
C VAL A 154 -6.65 -9.21 5.94
N LEU A 155 -5.52 -8.55 6.19
CA LEU A 155 -5.46 -7.12 6.48
C LEU A 155 -4.66 -6.34 5.43
N GLY A 156 -4.26 -5.13 5.79
CA GLY A 156 -3.57 -4.17 4.94
C GLY A 156 -2.18 -4.63 4.49
N ALA A 157 -1.59 -3.84 3.58
CA ALA A 157 -0.30 -4.17 2.95
C ALA A 157 0.85 -4.28 3.97
N TRP A 158 0.77 -3.56 5.08
CA TRP A 158 1.79 -3.52 6.12
C TRP A 158 1.41 -4.30 7.39
N ASP A 159 0.18 -4.82 7.42
CA ASP A 159 -0.40 -5.48 8.58
C ASP A 159 -0.17 -7.00 8.47
N THR A 160 1.01 -7.44 8.87
CA THR A 160 1.35 -8.87 8.90
C THR A 160 1.82 -9.27 10.30
N ASP A 161 1.15 -10.25 10.88
CA ASP A 161 1.51 -10.85 12.16
C ASP A 161 1.24 -12.35 12.07
N THR A 162 2.29 -13.11 11.81
CA THR A 162 2.19 -14.56 11.62
C THR A 162 1.80 -15.29 12.91
N GLU A 163 2.13 -14.75 14.08
CA GLU A 163 1.78 -15.34 15.37
C GLU A 163 0.27 -15.24 15.62
N LYS A 164 -0.38 -14.19 15.13
CA LYS A 164 -1.82 -13.99 15.21
C LYS A 164 -2.59 -14.48 13.98
N GLY A 165 -1.93 -15.11 13.02
CA GLY A 165 -2.55 -15.53 11.77
C GLY A 165 -3.00 -14.39 10.89
N ILE A 166 -2.35 -13.21 10.99
CA ILE A 166 -2.65 -12.04 10.17
C ILE A 166 -1.71 -12.02 8.96
N VAL A 167 -2.30 -11.93 7.78
CA VAL A 167 -1.57 -11.86 6.51
C VAL A 167 -1.93 -10.60 5.74
N SER A 168 -0.94 -10.04 5.06
CA SER A 168 -1.18 -8.96 4.11
C SER A 168 -1.98 -9.46 2.91
N TYR A 169 -2.92 -8.64 2.42
CA TYR A 169 -3.66 -8.93 1.19
C TYR A 169 -2.74 -9.01 -0.05
N LEU A 170 -1.52 -8.49 0.02
CA LEU A 170 -0.51 -8.57 -1.04
C LEU A 170 0.36 -9.83 -0.93
N SER A 171 0.31 -10.55 0.18
CA SER A 171 1.04 -11.82 0.34
C SER A 171 0.49 -12.90 -0.61
N GLY A 172 1.30 -13.95 -0.87
CA GLY A 172 0.85 -15.07 -1.69
C GLY A 172 -0.43 -15.71 -1.16
N MET A 173 -0.54 -15.89 0.17
CA MET A 173 -1.73 -16.42 0.82
C MET A 173 -2.91 -15.45 0.74
N GLY A 174 -2.70 -14.18 1.09
CA GLY A 174 -3.77 -13.15 1.03
C GLY A 174 -4.30 -12.97 -0.38
N SER A 175 -3.43 -12.90 -1.38
CA SER A 175 -3.85 -12.71 -2.78
C SER A 175 -4.59 -13.93 -3.36
N ALA A 176 -4.28 -15.15 -2.91
CA ALA A 176 -4.99 -16.36 -3.32
C ALA A 176 -6.43 -16.42 -2.74
N MET A 177 -6.65 -15.81 -1.58
CA MET A 177 -7.97 -15.76 -0.93
C MET A 177 -8.85 -14.62 -1.44
N LEU A 178 -8.28 -13.48 -1.83
CA LEU A 178 -9.05 -12.29 -2.22
C LEU A 178 -10.08 -12.57 -3.31
N GLY A 179 -11.30 -12.08 -3.09
CA GLY A 179 -12.44 -12.21 -4.02
C GLY A 179 -13.13 -13.57 -3.98
N LYS A 180 -12.66 -14.52 -3.18
CA LYS A 180 -13.30 -15.83 -3.01
C LYS A 180 -14.47 -15.75 -2.05
N SER A 181 -15.47 -16.61 -2.30
CA SER A 181 -16.71 -16.72 -1.51
C SER A 181 -16.67 -17.93 -0.58
N GLU A 182 -17.57 -17.96 0.40
CA GLU A 182 -17.79 -19.17 1.21
C GLU A 182 -18.15 -20.37 0.32
N GLY A 183 -17.56 -21.52 0.63
CA GLY A 183 -17.69 -22.75 -0.14
C GLY A 183 -16.75 -22.88 -1.34
N GLU A 184 -16.06 -21.85 -1.75
CA GLU A 184 -15.03 -21.96 -2.79
C GLU A 184 -13.75 -22.56 -2.25
N GLU A 185 -13.05 -23.28 -3.12
CA GLU A 185 -11.74 -23.85 -2.85
C GLU A 185 -10.63 -22.84 -3.19
N ILE A 186 -9.61 -22.82 -2.32
CA ILE A 186 -8.40 -22.01 -2.51
C ILE A 186 -7.17 -22.87 -2.47
N GLU A 187 -6.17 -22.52 -3.27
CA GLU A 187 -4.85 -23.13 -3.25
C GLU A 187 -3.93 -22.31 -2.36
N LEU A 188 -3.46 -22.90 -1.27
CA LEU A 188 -2.56 -22.25 -0.31
C LEU A 188 -1.20 -22.93 -0.31
N PRO A 189 -0.10 -22.18 -0.15
CA PRO A 189 1.21 -22.76 0.03
C PRO A 189 1.27 -23.53 1.34
N THR A 190 1.98 -24.65 1.32
CA THR A 190 2.30 -25.44 2.53
C THR A 190 3.63 -24.97 3.11
N GLU A 191 3.99 -25.52 4.29
CA GLU A 191 5.32 -25.27 4.89
C GLU A 191 6.47 -25.82 4.03
N LYS A 192 6.19 -26.78 3.16
CA LYS A 192 7.18 -27.32 2.23
C LYS A 192 7.22 -26.50 0.96
N GLU A 193 8.41 -26.03 0.60
CA GLU A 193 8.63 -25.21 -0.56
C GLU A 193 8.15 -25.90 -1.86
N GLY A 194 7.23 -25.23 -2.57
CA GLY A 194 6.66 -25.72 -3.83
C GLY A 194 5.46 -26.65 -3.70
N GLU A 195 5.04 -27.03 -2.50
CA GLU A 195 3.80 -27.79 -2.32
C GLU A 195 2.61 -26.85 -2.05
N MET A 196 1.50 -27.10 -2.75
CA MET A 196 0.23 -26.38 -2.56
C MET A 196 -0.81 -27.34 -1.97
N ARG A 197 -1.69 -26.82 -1.13
CA ARG A 197 -2.85 -27.54 -0.61
C ARG A 197 -4.13 -26.84 -1.00
N THR A 198 -5.15 -27.60 -1.34
CA THR A 198 -6.49 -27.07 -1.64
C THR A 198 -7.35 -27.16 -0.39
N VAL A 199 -7.94 -26.06 0.01
CA VAL A 199 -8.80 -25.97 1.19
C VAL A 199 -10.09 -25.21 0.87
N PRO A 200 -11.28 -25.69 1.34
CA PRO A 200 -12.52 -24.97 1.18
C PRO A 200 -12.68 -23.87 2.24
N ILE A 201 -13.14 -22.70 1.81
CA ILE A 201 -13.53 -21.62 2.71
C ILE A 201 -14.84 -22.02 3.41
N LYS A 202 -14.85 -22.06 4.73
CA LYS A 202 -16.03 -22.41 5.52
C LYS A 202 -16.84 -21.20 5.93
N GLU A 203 -16.17 -20.10 6.28
CA GLU A 203 -16.83 -18.92 6.82
C GLU A 203 -15.98 -17.67 6.61
N ILE A 204 -16.62 -16.55 6.32
CA ILE A 204 -15.99 -15.23 6.19
C ILE A 204 -16.64 -14.28 7.20
N LYS A 205 -15.83 -13.68 8.07
CA LYS A 205 -16.28 -12.70 9.07
C LYS A 205 -15.57 -11.37 8.88
N ALA A 206 -16.19 -10.29 9.30
CA ALA A 206 -15.49 -9.01 9.41
C ALA A 206 -14.45 -9.05 10.54
N TYR A 207 -13.28 -8.49 10.26
CA TYR A 207 -12.29 -8.21 11.30
C TYR A 207 -12.73 -6.98 12.09
N PHE A 208 -13.05 -7.17 13.34
CA PHE A 208 -13.42 -6.09 14.23
C PHE A 208 -12.28 -5.82 15.21
N THR A 209 -11.64 -4.67 15.08
CA THR A 209 -10.75 -4.16 16.12
C THR A 209 -11.62 -3.38 17.09
N PRO A 210 -11.78 -3.82 18.36
CA PRO A 210 -12.47 -3.01 19.34
C PRO A 210 -11.67 -1.72 19.52
N VAL A 211 -12.33 -0.58 19.28
CA VAL A 211 -11.77 0.73 19.59
C VAL A 211 -11.57 0.78 21.12
N SER A 212 -10.32 0.84 21.56
CA SER A 212 -9.93 0.99 22.96
C SER A 212 -10.05 2.44 23.40
#